data_2032232ef0e4d0231acc8cefd682fc2b
#
_entry.id   2032232ef0e4d0231acc8cefd682fc2b
#
_cell.length_a   1.000
_cell.length_b   1.000
_cell.length_c   1.000
_cell.angle_alpha   90.00
_cell.angle_beta   90.00
_cell.angle_gamma   90.00
#
_symmetry.space_group_name_H-M   'P 1'
#
loop_
_entity.id
_entity.type
_entity.pdbx_description
1 polymer ?
#
loop_
_entity_poly.entity_id
_entity_poly.type
_entity_poly.pdbx_seq_one_letter_code
_entity_poly.pdbx_strand_id
1 'polypeptide(L)'
;MALENIKLDIDYVRSQFPAFNDPLSKDWSFFENAGGSYVPQNVIDKLTEFMTSTKVQPYADYAMSKIAGENMDRATELFAKMINAKNNEILIGGSTSINLYVLSNALKNQLSPGDEVIVTNQDHEANISPWRKLESTGAKIIEWKFNLNDHELKISDLEKLISTKTKIL
;
A
#
# COMPACT_ATOMS: atom_id res chain seq x y z
N MET A 1 -8.96 7.86 25.85
CA MET A 1 -9.25 9.29 25.64
C MET A 1 -10.24 9.37 24.49
N ALA A 2 -11.48 9.79 24.77
CA ALA A 2 -12.53 9.87 23.74
C ALA A 2 -12.16 10.96 22.73
N LEU A 3 -12.31 10.64 21.44
CA LEU A 3 -12.12 11.57 20.32
C LEU A 3 -13.31 12.54 20.17
N GLU A 4 -14.03 12.77 21.27
CA GLU A 4 -15.18 13.67 21.29
C GLU A 4 -14.71 15.11 21.06
N ASN A 5 -15.14 15.66 19.91
CA ASN A 5 -15.04 17.06 19.50
C ASN A 5 -13.72 17.60 18.94
N ILE A 6 -12.90 16.81 18.27
CA ILE A 6 -11.85 17.40 17.40
C ILE A 6 -12.55 17.90 16.12
N LYS A 7 -12.82 19.21 16.07
CA LYS A 7 -13.29 19.86 14.84
C LYS A 7 -12.10 19.95 13.89
N LEU A 8 -12.19 19.28 12.74
CA LEU A 8 -11.16 19.38 11.70
C LEU A 8 -11.17 20.81 11.13
N ASP A 9 -10.02 21.47 11.17
CA ASP A 9 -9.82 22.76 10.50
C ASP A 9 -9.63 22.51 8.99
N ILE A 10 -10.72 22.58 8.27
CA ILE A 10 -10.76 22.31 6.82
C ILE A 10 -9.92 23.34 6.04
N ASP A 11 -9.94 24.59 6.45
CA ASP A 11 -9.19 25.66 5.75
C ASP A 11 -7.69 25.44 5.93
N TYR A 12 -7.25 25.11 7.14
CA TYR A 12 -5.86 24.73 7.38
C TYR A 12 -5.47 23.49 6.56
N VAL A 13 -6.26 22.42 6.58
CA VAL A 13 -5.96 21.21 5.82
C VAL A 13 -5.86 21.52 4.33
N ARG A 14 -6.81 22.24 3.76
CA ARG A 14 -6.80 22.60 2.33
C ARG A 14 -5.60 23.47 1.97
N SER A 15 -5.19 24.39 2.85
CA SER A 15 -4.03 25.26 2.62
C SER A 15 -2.71 24.47 2.50
N GLN A 16 -2.66 23.24 3.02
CA GLN A 16 -1.47 22.39 2.91
C GLN A 16 -1.29 21.77 1.50
N PHE A 17 -2.28 21.87 0.62
CA PHE A 17 -2.26 21.27 -0.72
C PHE A 17 -2.21 22.37 -1.80
N PRO A 18 -1.04 22.62 -2.42
CA PRO A 18 -0.88 23.69 -3.41
C PRO A 18 -1.84 23.59 -4.60
N ALA A 19 -2.21 22.36 -4.98
CA ALA A 19 -3.12 22.12 -6.08
C ALA A 19 -4.48 22.82 -5.93
N PHE A 20 -4.96 23.05 -4.70
CA PHE A 20 -6.23 23.78 -4.49
C PHE A 20 -6.13 25.29 -4.75
N ASN A 21 -4.92 25.83 -4.91
CA ASN A 21 -4.68 27.22 -5.30
C ASN A 21 -4.44 27.39 -6.81
N ASP A 22 -4.30 26.27 -7.55
CA ASP A 22 -4.10 26.31 -8.99
C ASP A 22 -5.39 26.80 -9.70
N PRO A 23 -5.29 27.74 -10.66
CA PRO A 23 -6.46 28.26 -11.39
C PRO A 23 -7.31 27.19 -12.07
N LEU A 24 -6.73 26.06 -12.47
CA LEU A 24 -7.46 24.97 -13.12
C LEU A 24 -8.23 24.08 -12.14
N SER A 25 -7.86 24.07 -10.87
CA SER A 25 -8.43 23.14 -9.87
C SER A 25 -9.15 23.84 -8.70
N LYS A 26 -8.91 25.14 -8.46
CA LYS A 26 -9.42 25.85 -7.28
C LYS A 26 -10.95 25.84 -7.14
N ASP A 27 -11.67 25.81 -8.25
CA ASP A 27 -13.13 25.85 -8.30
C ASP A 27 -13.76 24.45 -8.42
N TRP A 28 -12.93 23.39 -8.39
CA TRP A 28 -13.38 22.02 -8.51
C TRP A 28 -13.45 21.30 -7.16
N SER A 29 -14.47 20.47 -7.00
CA SER A 29 -14.54 19.50 -5.90
C SER A 29 -13.86 18.21 -6.34
N PHE A 30 -12.77 17.86 -5.69
CA PHE A 30 -11.99 16.67 -6.03
C PHE A 30 -12.45 15.46 -5.23
N PHE A 31 -12.97 14.42 -5.92
CA PHE A 31 -13.50 13.18 -5.33
C PHE A 31 -12.80 11.92 -5.86
N GLU A 32 -11.74 12.05 -6.62
CA GLU A 32 -11.06 10.92 -7.27
C GLU A 32 -9.79 10.47 -6.52
N ASN A 33 -9.80 10.50 -5.20
CA ASN A 33 -8.64 10.08 -4.40
C ASN A 33 -8.27 8.59 -4.59
N ALA A 34 -9.21 7.76 -5.03
CA ALA A 34 -8.94 6.35 -5.34
C ALA A 34 -8.01 6.18 -6.55
N GLY A 35 -8.08 7.09 -7.54
CA GLY A 35 -7.18 7.09 -8.70
C GLY A 35 -5.85 7.76 -8.43
N GLY A 36 -5.85 8.79 -7.56
CA GLY A 36 -4.65 9.51 -7.15
C GLY A 36 -5.01 10.73 -6.30
N SER A 37 -4.20 11.07 -5.35
CA SER A 37 -4.42 12.19 -4.45
C SER A 37 -3.45 13.33 -4.73
N TYR A 38 -3.89 14.56 -4.49
CA TYR A 38 -2.97 15.70 -4.45
C TYR A 38 -1.92 15.53 -3.36
N VAL A 39 -0.76 16.15 -3.56
CA VAL A 39 0.39 16.05 -2.67
C VAL A 39 0.47 17.30 -1.78
N PRO A 40 0.62 17.15 -0.45
CA PRO A 40 0.78 18.28 0.43
C PRO A 40 2.16 18.93 0.28
N GLN A 41 2.25 20.24 0.57
CA GLN A 41 3.46 21.04 0.38
C GLN A 41 4.69 20.46 1.10
N ASN A 42 4.53 19.99 2.33
CA ASN A 42 5.65 19.41 3.10
C ASN A 42 6.27 18.16 2.44
N VAL A 43 5.49 17.39 1.68
CA VAL A 43 6.01 16.24 0.91
C VAL A 43 6.78 16.73 -0.32
N ILE A 44 6.26 17.77 -1.01
CA ILE A 44 6.95 18.41 -2.15
C ILE A 44 8.31 18.98 -1.69
N ASP A 45 8.32 19.70 -0.57
CA ASP A 45 9.54 20.28 0.00
C ASP A 45 10.55 19.20 0.37
N LYS A 46 10.09 18.10 0.99
CA LYS A 46 10.98 16.99 1.37
C LYS A 46 11.53 16.25 0.16
N LEU A 47 10.73 16.06 -0.87
CA LEU A 47 11.21 15.46 -2.13
C LEU A 47 12.22 16.38 -2.83
N THR A 48 11.97 17.69 -2.82
CA THR A 48 12.89 18.70 -3.39
C THR A 48 14.23 18.69 -2.64
N GLU A 49 14.20 18.70 -1.31
CA GLU A 49 15.39 18.57 -0.45
C GLU A 49 16.18 17.30 -0.79
N PHE A 50 15.49 16.15 -0.87
CA PHE A 50 16.13 14.89 -1.23
C PHE A 50 16.80 14.97 -2.61
N MET A 51 16.09 15.46 -3.63
CA MET A 51 16.58 15.53 -5.00
C MET A 51 17.79 16.46 -5.15
N THR A 52 17.85 17.53 -4.37
CA THR A 52 18.90 18.57 -4.48
C THR A 52 20.11 18.31 -3.55
N SER A 53 19.94 17.54 -2.46
CA SER A 53 20.96 17.46 -1.42
C SER A 53 21.41 16.04 -1.11
N THR A 54 20.50 15.06 -1.01
CA THR A 54 20.81 13.73 -0.48
C THR A 54 20.51 12.57 -1.44
N LYS A 55 20.24 12.86 -2.73
CA LYS A 55 20.05 11.82 -3.75
C LYS A 55 21.39 11.19 -4.14
N VAL A 56 21.92 10.38 -3.25
CA VAL A 56 23.18 9.63 -3.41
C VAL A 56 22.96 8.19 -2.95
N GLN A 57 23.92 7.31 -3.20
CA GLN A 57 23.91 5.96 -2.64
C GLN A 57 23.90 6.05 -1.11
N PRO A 58 22.90 5.48 -0.39
CA PRO A 58 22.85 5.47 1.06
C PRO A 58 23.88 4.49 1.66
N TYR A 59 24.21 4.68 2.92
CA TYR A 59 25.05 3.81 3.76
C TYR A 59 26.53 3.73 3.37
N ALA A 60 27.05 4.66 2.55
CA ALA A 60 28.49 4.81 2.33
C ALA A 60 29.09 5.76 3.37
N ASP A 61 30.44 5.77 3.48
CA ASP A 61 31.15 6.47 4.54
C ASP A 61 31.48 7.94 4.20
N TYR A 62 30.44 8.71 3.83
CA TYR A 62 30.51 10.17 3.71
C TYR A 62 29.19 10.82 4.14
N ALA A 63 29.23 12.11 4.50
CA ALA A 63 28.16 12.80 5.20
C ALA A 63 26.78 12.68 4.51
N MET A 64 26.68 12.98 3.22
CA MET A 64 25.40 12.95 2.51
C MET A 64 24.81 11.54 2.43
N SER A 65 25.67 10.52 2.28
CA SER A 65 25.26 9.13 2.25
C SER A 65 24.76 8.62 3.59
N LYS A 66 25.36 9.05 4.69
CA LYS A 66 24.89 8.76 6.06
C LYS A 66 23.50 9.35 6.28
N ILE A 67 23.31 10.63 5.93
CA ILE A 67 22.00 11.30 6.03
C ILE A 67 20.95 10.58 5.18
N ALA A 68 21.29 10.17 3.96
CA ALA A 68 20.37 9.43 3.10
C ALA A 68 19.94 8.09 3.75
N GLY A 69 20.89 7.33 4.31
CA GLY A 69 20.64 6.08 5.04
C GLY A 69 19.77 6.31 6.28
N GLU A 70 20.12 7.27 7.12
CA GLU A 70 19.34 7.63 8.33
C GLU A 70 17.90 8.05 7.99
N ASN A 71 17.69 8.76 6.89
CA ASN A 71 16.33 9.12 6.44
C ASN A 71 15.53 7.89 6.02
N MET A 72 16.14 6.88 5.38
CA MET A 72 15.47 5.62 5.03
C MET A 72 15.12 4.82 6.27
N ASP A 73 16.04 4.69 7.22
CA ASP A 73 15.82 3.99 8.49
C ASP A 73 14.68 4.65 9.28
N ARG A 74 14.70 5.97 9.37
CA ARG A 74 13.65 6.75 10.03
C ARG A 74 12.28 6.56 9.37
N ALA A 75 12.21 6.51 8.04
CA ALA A 75 10.96 6.24 7.33
C ALA A 75 10.42 4.85 7.70
N THR A 76 11.27 3.84 7.72
CA THR A 76 10.92 2.47 8.12
C THR A 76 10.42 2.42 9.57
N GLU A 77 11.09 3.07 10.51
CA GLU A 77 10.68 3.17 11.91
C GLU A 77 9.32 3.84 12.09
N LEU A 78 9.08 4.94 11.36
CA LEU A 78 7.80 5.65 11.42
C LEU A 78 6.66 4.78 10.92
N PHE A 79 6.81 4.09 9.79
CA PHE A 79 5.79 3.16 9.28
C PHE A 79 5.57 1.99 10.23
N ALA A 80 6.62 1.37 10.74
CA ALA A 80 6.52 0.30 11.71
C ALA A 80 5.70 0.72 12.94
N LYS A 81 6.00 1.90 13.50
CA LYS A 81 5.27 2.46 14.62
C LYS A 81 3.80 2.75 14.31
N MET A 82 3.50 3.28 13.12
CA MET A 82 2.13 3.62 12.70
C MET A 82 1.22 2.40 12.62
N ILE A 83 1.74 1.24 12.21
CA ILE A 83 0.96 0.01 12.04
C ILE A 83 1.22 -1.03 13.13
N ASN A 84 1.92 -0.64 14.21
CA ASN A 84 2.26 -1.52 15.33
C ASN A 84 3.05 -2.77 14.88
N ALA A 85 4.02 -2.57 13.98
CA ALA A 85 4.92 -3.60 13.47
C ALA A 85 6.36 -3.35 13.94
N LYS A 86 7.25 -4.32 13.70
CA LYS A 86 8.69 -4.16 13.90
C LYS A 86 9.35 -3.63 12.63
N ASN A 87 10.51 -3.00 12.74
CA ASN A 87 11.23 -2.45 11.58
C ASN A 87 11.54 -3.50 10.49
N ASN A 88 11.87 -4.72 10.89
CA ASN A 88 12.15 -5.83 9.98
C ASN A 88 10.89 -6.45 9.32
N GLU A 89 9.71 -5.97 9.68
CA GLU A 89 8.44 -6.36 9.07
C GLU A 89 7.95 -5.33 8.03
N ILE A 90 8.72 -4.25 7.81
CA ILE A 90 8.39 -3.18 6.87
C ILE A 90 9.28 -3.25 5.65
N LEU A 91 8.67 -3.24 4.49
CA LEU A 91 9.32 -3.06 3.20
C LEU A 91 8.67 -1.89 2.46
N ILE A 92 9.43 -0.81 2.26
CA ILE A 92 8.98 0.34 1.48
C ILE A 92 9.46 0.14 0.03
N GLY A 93 8.54 0.05 -0.91
CA GLY A 93 8.83 -0.16 -2.33
C GLY A 93 8.24 0.92 -3.22
N GLY A 94 8.41 0.77 -4.52
CA GLY A 94 8.04 1.78 -5.52
C GLY A 94 6.52 1.96 -5.70
N SER A 95 5.74 0.91 -5.50
CA SER A 95 4.27 0.95 -5.54
C SER A 95 3.67 -0.34 -4.97
N THR A 96 2.39 -0.30 -4.59
CA THR A 96 1.64 -1.48 -4.18
C THR A 96 1.70 -2.59 -5.23
N SER A 97 1.51 -2.26 -6.51
CA SER A 97 1.55 -3.23 -7.61
C SER A 97 2.90 -3.95 -7.71
N ILE A 98 4.00 -3.21 -7.61
CA ILE A 98 5.35 -3.79 -7.64
C ILE A 98 5.60 -4.63 -6.40
N ASN A 99 5.22 -4.16 -5.22
CA ASN A 99 5.45 -4.88 -3.97
C ASN A 99 4.69 -6.20 -3.94
N LEU A 100 3.43 -6.22 -4.36
CA LEU A 100 2.61 -7.43 -4.43
C LEU A 100 3.11 -8.40 -5.51
N TYR A 101 3.58 -7.89 -6.65
CA TYR A 101 4.22 -8.71 -7.67
C TYR A 101 5.49 -9.38 -7.12
N VAL A 102 6.35 -8.65 -6.43
CA VAL A 102 7.57 -9.20 -5.83
C VAL A 102 7.22 -10.24 -4.76
N LEU A 103 6.26 -9.91 -3.87
CA LEU A 103 5.82 -10.82 -2.80
C LEU A 103 5.24 -12.13 -3.36
N SER A 104 4.35 -12.04 -4.35
CA SER A 104 3.76 -13.24 -4.96
C SER A 104 4.83 -14.12 -5.63
N ASN A 105 5.81 -13.53 -6.31
CA ASN A 105 6.92 -14.29 -6.90
C ASN A 105 7.85 -14.90 -5.84
N ALA A 106 8.08 -14.24 -4.72
CA ALA A 106 8.87 -14.79 -3.61
C ALA A 106 8.20 -16.04 -2.99
N LEU A 107 6.86 -16.04 -2.92
CA LEU A 107 6.08 -17.16 -2.40
C LEU A 107 5.83 -18.28 -3.42
N LYS A 108 6.02 -18.01 -4.71
CA LYS A 108 5.74 -18.94 -5.80
C LYS A 108 6.35 -20.32 -5.61
N ASN A 109 7.61 -20.37 -5.17
CA ASN A 109 8.35 -21.63 -4.99
C ASN A 109 7.94 -22.42 -3.73
N GLN A 110 7.07 -21.85 -2.90
CA GLN A 110 6.52 -22.51 -1.71
C GLN A 110 5.20 -23.26 -2.01
N LEU A 111 4.66 -23.07 -3.22
CA LEU A 111 3.43 -23.72 -3.66
C LEU A 111 3.72 -24.99 -4.44
N SER A 112 2.89 -26.00 -4.19
CA SER A 112 2.86 -27.29 -4.91
C SER A 112 1.60 -27.38 -5.77
N PRO A 113 1.61 -28.20 -6.84
CA PRO A 113 0.40 -28.46 -7.61
C PRO A 113 -0.75 -28.96 -6.73
N GLY A 114 -1.89 -28.30 -6.85
CA GLY A 114 -3.08 -28.59 -6.05
C GLY A 114 -3.22 -27.80 -4.75
N ASP A 115 -2.19 -27.02 -4.34
CA ASP A 115 -2.35 -26.00 -3.29
C ASP A 115 -3.36 -24.93 -3.73
N GLU A 116 -4.02 -24.31 -2.77
CA GLU A 116 -5.12 -23.37 -3.02
C GLU A 116 -4.73 -21.96 -2.60
N VAL A 117 -5.04 -21.01 -3.50
CA VAL A 117 -4.89 -19.58 -3.27
C VAL A 117 -6.28 -18.96 -3.38
N ILE A 118 -6.76 -18.33 -2.31
CA ILE A 118 -8.06 -17.66 -2.29
C ILE A 118 -7.85 -16.18 -2.58
N VAL A 119 -8.60 -15.64 -3.54
CA VAL A 119 -8.64 -14.21 -3.88
C VAL A 119 -10.08 -13.71 -3.85
N THR A 120 -10.30 -12.42 -3.65
CA THR A 120 -11.64 -11.85 -3.75
C THR A 120 -11.90 -11.30 -5.16
N ASN A 121 -13.16 -11.07 -5.50
CA ASN A 121 -13.55 -10.32 -6.70
C ASN A 121 -13.92 -8.86 -6.39
N GLN A 122 -13.64 -8.39 -5.18
CA GLN A 122 -13.95 -7.02 -4.72
C GLN A 122 -12.69 -6.16 -4.55
N ASP A 123 -11.53 -6.78 -4.46
CA ASP A 123 -10.28 -6.07 -4.27
C ASP A 123 -9.74 -5.48 -5.59
N HIS A 124 -8.78 -4.56 -5.44
CA HIS A 124 -8.12 -3.93 -6.57
C HIS A 124 -7.26 -4.93 -7.36
N GLU A 125 -7.24 -4.80 -8.68
CA GLU A 125 -6.52 -5.71 -9.58
C GLU A 125 -5.02 -5.79 -9.29
N ALA A 126 -4.41 -4.71 -8.77
CA ALA A 126 -3.01 -4.71 -8.33
C ALA A 126 -2.72 -5.74 -7.23
N ASN A 127 -3.72 -6.06 -6.38
CA ASN A 127 -3.61 -7.11 -5.39
C ASN A 127 -4.07 -8.48 -5.92
N ILE A 128 -5.07 -8.55 -6.77
CA ILE A 128 -5.64 -9.81 -7.24
C ILE A 128 -4.76 -10.48 -8.30
N SER A 129 -4.32 -9.74 -9.32
CA SER A 129 -3.60 -10.28 -10.47
C SER A 129 -2.31 -11.04 -10.15
N PRO A 130 -1.44 -10.56 -9.24
CA PRO A 130 -0.23 -11.29 -8.91
C PRO A 130 -0.49 -12.69 -8.34
N TRP A 131 -1.54 -12.81 -7.52
CA TRP A 131 -1.92 -14.09 -6.90
C TRP A 131 -2.58 -15.03 -7.91
N ARG A 132 -3.43 -14.53 -8.82
CA ARG A 132 -4.01 -15.34 -9.91
C ARG A 132 -2.94 -15.95 -10.81
N LYS A 133 -1.84 -15.24 -11.06
CA LYS A 133 -0.72 -15.77 -11.86
C LYS A 133 -0.04 -16.99 -11.25
N LEU A 134 -0.22 -17.26 -9.96
CA LEU A 134 0.29 -18.45 -9.30
C LEU A 134 -0.38 -19.75 -9.80
N GLU A 135 -1.49 -19.67 -10.54
CA GLU A 135 -2.05 -20.82 -11.25
C GLU A 135 -1.02 -21.53 -12.14
N SER A 136 -0.04 -20.78 -12.68
CA SER A 136 1.07 -21.33 -13.47
C SER A 136 1.98 -22.31 -12.71
N THR A 137 1.87 -22.39 -11.38
CA THR A 137 2.58 -23.39 -10.54
C THR A 137 1.79 -24.71 -10.41
N GLY A 138 0.57 -24.76 -10.92
CA GLY A 138 -0.40 -25.84 -10.65
C GLY A 138 -1.26 -25.60 -9.41
N ALA A 139 -1.11 -24.45 -8.75
CA ALA A 139 -2.02 -24.03 -7.67
C ALA A 139 -3.41 -23.74 -8.23
N LYS A 140 -4.44 -23.98 -7.41
CA LYS A 140 -5.83 -23.68 -7.73
C LYS A 140 -6.17 -22.28 -7.21
N ILE A 141 -6.67 -21.42 -8.09
CA ILE A 141 -7.20 -20.11 -7.70
C ILE A 141 -8.68 -20.26 -7.36
N ILE A 142 -9.03 -19.94 -6.14
CA ILE A 142 -10.39 -19.98 -5.62
C ILE A 142 -10.85 -18.54 -5.40
N GLU A 143 -12.02 -18.18 -5.92
CA GLU A 143 -12.55 -16.85 -5.80
C GLU A 143 -13.60 -16.76 -4.68
N TRP A 144 -13.29 -15.97 -3.65
CA TRP A 144 -14.26 -15.57 -2.62
C TRP A 144 -15.05 -14.39 -3.16
N LYS A 145 -16.28 -14.67 -3.58
CA LYS A 145 -17.16 -13.72 -4.27
C LYS A 145 -18.00 -12.94 -3.28
N PHE A 146 -18.09 -11.63 -3.51
CA PHE A 146 -19.10 -10.84 -2.82
C PHE A 146 -20.51 -11.20 -3.33
N ASN A 147 -21.48 -11.10 -2.46
CA ASN A 147 -22.88 -11.38 -2.77
C ASN A 147 -23.48 -10.20 -3.55
N LEU A 148 -24.09 -10.49 -4.71
CA LEU A 148 -24.70 -9.47 -5.58
C LEU A 148 -25.96 -8.82 -4.98
N ASN A 149 -26.59 -9.42 -3.96
CA ASN A 149 -27.81 -8.88 -3.37
C ASN A 149 -27.54 -7.85 -2.27
N ASP A 150 -26.48 -8.05 -1.49
CA ASP A 150 -26.10 -7.18 -0.36
C ASP A 150 -24.73 -6.53 -0.50
N HIS A 151 -23.99 -6.90 -1.55
CA HIS A 151 -22.64 -6.39 -1.86
C HIS A 151 -21.61 -6.63 -0.74
N GLU A 152 -21.79 -7.71 0.04
CA GLU A 152 -20.90 -8.06 1.13
C GLU A 152 -20.05 -9.31 0.84
N LEU A 153 -18.82 -9.32 1.34
CA LEU A 153 -18.00 -10.52 1.49
C LEU A 153 -18.33 -11.17 2.82
N LYS A 154 -19.00 -12.33 2.80
CA LYS A 154 -19.45 -13.02 4.03
C LYS A 154 -18.39 -14.01 4.50
N ILE A 155 -18.00 -13.91 5.76
CA ILE A 155 -17.06 -14.86 6.39
C ILE A 155 -17.58 -16.29 6.30
N SER A 156 -18.88 -16.51 6.45
CA SER A 156 -19.49 -17.85 6.30
C SER A 156 -19.30 -18.47 4.91
N ASP A 157 -19.07 -17.65 3.87
CA ASP A 157 -18.75 -18.16 2.55
C ASP A 157 -17.26 -18.43 2.40
N LEU A 158 -16.39 -17.60 3.01
CA LEU A 158 -14.97 -17.88 3.09
C LEU A 158 -14.67 -19.19 3.82
N GLU A 159 -15.34 -19.44 4.96
CA GLU A 159 -15.18 -20.68 5.74
C GLU A 159 -15.43 -21.95 4.92
N LYS A 160 -16.35 -21.90 3.94
CA LYS A 160 -16.64 -23.00 3.02
C LYS A 160 -15.55 -23.22 1.97
N LEU A 161 -14.76 -22.18 1.67
CA LEU A 161 -13.69 -22.22 0.67
C LEU A 161 -12.35 -22.67 1.27
N ILE A 162 -12.14 -22.46 2.57
CA ILE A 162 -10.90 -22.84 3.24
C ILE A 162 -10.82 -24.34 3.39
N SER A 163 -9.70 -24.92 2.97
CA SER A 163 -9.39 -26.33 3.13
C SER A 163 -7.99 -26.53 3.71
N THR A 164 -7.60 -27.80 3.92
CA THR A 164 -6.22 -28.15 4.32
C THR A 164 -5.18 -27.84 3.25
N LYS A 165 -5.61 -27.53 2.01
CA LYS A 165 -4.76 -27.15 0.88
C LYS A 165 -4.63 -25.65 0.72
N THR A 166 -5.42 -24.84 1.42
CA THR A 166 -5.34 -23.38 1.37
C THR A 166 -4.00 -22.92 1.95
N LYS A 167 -3.21 -22.22 1.14
CA LYS A 167 -1.88 -21.68 1.49
C LYS A 167 -1.86 -20.18 1.55
N ILE A 168 -2.64 -19.51 0.72
CA ILE A 168 -2.70 -18.04 0.62
C ILE A 168 -4.16 -17.62 0.60
N LEU A 169 -4.44 -16.54 1.32
CA LEU A 169 -5.70 -15.85 1.38
C LEU A 169 -5.45 -14.34 1.31
#